data_172da28cbf2f9f1201493face542ceb1
#
_entry.id   172da28cbf2f9f1201493face542ceb1
#
_cell.length_a   1.000
_cell.length_b   1.000
_cell.length_c   1.000
_cell.angle_alpha   90.00
_cell.angle_beta   90.00
_cell.angle_gamma   90.00
#
_symmetry.space_group_name_H-M   'P 1'
#
loop_
_entity.id
_entity.type
_entity.pdbx_description
1 polymer ?
#
loop_
_entity_poly.entity_id
_entity_poly.type
_entity_poly.pdbx_seq_one_letter_code
_entity_poly.pdbx_strand_id
1 'polypeptide(L)'
;TKKLSKKSTHKERDFDDVGVAYDYISLLRRSGQFDSAQKLIRKNSSRHFDIIEDERWLKIKQIYSLRALRGGYANRAYEIANTKYNFSDNPNSLSDFLYLEWLAGFIALEFFDDPKLAKTHFLNFFTLLKEWKEKSNYLNEIGYQKNIISLDIASARIGYWLGRTF
;
A
#
# COMPACT_ATOMS: atom_id res chain seq x y z
N THR A 1 -12.21 38.55 26.75
CA THR A 1 -11.27 37.42 26.43
C THR A 1 -11.50 36.96 24.99
N LYS A 2 -10.71 37.52 24.05
CA LYS A 2 -10.73 37.12 22.62
C LYS A 2 -10.00 35.79 22.48
N LYS A 3 -10.71 34.70 22.18
CA LYS A 3 -10.12 33.48 21.63
C LYS A 3 -9.62 33.75 20.23
N LEU A 4 -8.31 33.91 20.09
CA LEU A 4 -7.65 33.87 18.79
C LEU A 4 -7.73 32.44 18.21
N SER A 5 -8.68 32.22 17.32
CA SER A 5 -8.66 31.04 16.46
C SER A 5 -7.52 31.22 15.46
N LYS A 6 -6.35 30.68 15.77
CA LYS A 6 -5.29 30.51 14.79
C LYS A 6 -5.76 29.45 13.79
N LYS A 7 -6.46 29.89 12.74
CA LYS A 7 -6.56 29.15 11.48
C LYS A 7 -5.15 29.08 10.89
N SER A 8 -4.39 28.09 11.26
CA SER A 8 -3.14 27.76 10.60
C SER A 8 -3.50 27.31 9.19
N THR A 9 -3.44 28.22 8.24
CA THR A 9 -3.41 27.88 6.81
C THR A 9 -2.10 27.17 6.55
N HIS A 10 -2.11 25.83 6.72
CA HIS A 10 -1.02 25.01 6.25
C HIS A 10 -1.02 25.08 4.73
N LYS A 11 -0.16 25.96 4.20
CA LYS A 11 0.22 25.96 2.80
C LYS A 11 0.57 24.52 2.44
N GLU A 12 -0.05 23.97 1.39
CA GLU A 12 0.31 22.65 0.87
C GLU A 12 1.81 22.62 0.60
N ARG A 13 2.55 22.00 1.51
CA ARG A 13 4.00 21.81 1.32
C ARG A 13 4.17 20.67 0.34
N ASP A 14 4.85 20.95 -0.74
CA ASP A 14 5.37 19.93 -1.62
C ASP A 14 6.67 19.43 -1.00
N PHE A 15 6.72 18.16 -0.65
CA PHE A 15 7.91 17.55 -0.10
C PHE A 15 8.60 16.78 -1.22
N ASP A 16 9.78 17.24 -1.60
CA ASP A 16 10.63 16.49 -2.54
C ASP A 16 11.28 15.29 -1.87
N ASP A 17 11.52 15.39 -0.57
CA ASP A 17 12.06 14.33 0.27
C ASP A 17 10.94 13.47 0.87
N VAL A 18 11.04 12.18 0.64
CA VAL A 18 10.06 11.17 1.06
C VAL A 18 10.06 10.97 2.57
N GLY A 19 11.23 11.01 3.21
CA GLY A 19 11.35 10.88 4.65
C GLY A 19 10.68 12.04 5.35
N VAL A 20 10.91 13.27 4.88
CA VAL A 20 10.27 14.48 5.41
C VAL A 20 8.74 14.42 5.21
N ALA A 21 8.28 13.94 4.04
CA ALA A 21 6.86 13.74 3.79
C ALA A 21 6.24 12.72 4.77
N TYR A 22 6.93 11.61 5.01
CA TYR A 22 6.50 10.59 5.97
C TYR A 22 6.40 11.13 7.39
N ASP A 23 7.42 11.85 7.87
CA ASP A 23 7.44 12.43 9.21
C ASP A 23 6.30 13.45 9.39
N TYR A 24 6.04 14.25 8.36
CA TYR A 24 4.94 15.19 8.38
C TYR A 24 3.57 14.50 8.39
N ILE A 25 3.37 13.43 7.62
CA ILE A 25 2.17 12.59 7.68
C ILE A 25 1.99 12.01 9.07
N SER A 26 3.07 11.55 9.70
CA SER A 26 3.06 11.01 11.06
C SER A 26 2.67 12.07 12.09
N LEU A 27 3.14 13.31 11.92
CA LEU A 27 2.74 14.45 12.74
C LEU A 27 1.25 14.77 12.58
N LEU A 28 0.76 14.86 11.33
CA LEU A 28 -0.66 15.09 11.04
C LEU A 28 -1.54 14.03 11.68
N ARG A 29 -1.13 12.76 11.61
CA ARG A 29 -1.83 11.65 12.25
C ARG A 29 -1.91 11.82 13.77
N ARG A 30 -0.80 12.13 14.40
CA ARG A 30 -0.74 12.35 15.88
C ARG A 30 -1.59 13.53 16.32
N SER A 31 -1.71 14.57 15.50
CA SER A 31 -2.55 15.74 15.76
C SER A 31 -4.02 15.57 15.35
N GLY A 32 -4.42 14.37 14.92
CA GLY A 32 -5.80 14.08 14.53
C GLY A 32 -6.22 14.64 13.16
N GLN A 33 -5.28 15.21 12.41
CA GLN A 33 -5.55 15.80 11.08
C GLN A 33 -5.50 14.73 9.98
N PHE A 34 -6.38 13.73 10.08
CA PHE A 34 -6.35 12.55 9.21
C PHE A 34 -6.62 12.87 7.74
N ASP A 35 -7.51 13.83 7.44
CA ASP A 35 -7.82 14.19 6.05
C ASP A 35 -6.64 14.85 5.36
N SER A 36 -5.91 15.72 6.07
CA SER A 36 -4.69 16.35 5.57
C SER A 36 -3.59 15.30 5.31
N ALA A 37 -3.43 14.35 6.23
CA ALA A 37 -2.50 13.23 6.07
C ALA A 37 -2.88 12.36 4.85
N GLN A 38 -4.16 12.02 4.69
CA GLN A 38 -4.66 11.23 3.56
C GLN A 38 -4.42 11.93 2.22
N LYS A 39 -4.67 13.24 2.14
CA LYS A 39 -4.42 14.04 0.94
C LYS A 39 -2.94 13.99 0.55
N LEU A 40 -2.05 14.12 1.53
CA LEU A 40 -0.61 14.07 1.31
C LEU A 40 -0.13 12.68 0.86
N ILE A 41 -0.67 11.61 1.46
CA ILE A 41 -0.38 10.23 1.05
C ILE A 41 -0.81 10.01 -0.41
N ARG A 42 -2.02 10.42 -0.80
CA ARG A 42 -2.51 10.30 -2.17
C ARG A 42 -1.62 11.04 -3.17
N LYS A 43 -1.21 12.27 -2.84
CA LYS A 43 -0.31 13.07 -3.67
C LYS A 43 1.04 12.38 -3.91
N ASN A 44 1.52 11.63 -2.94
CA ASN A 44 2.80 10.92 -3.01
C ASN A 44 2.65 9.44 -3.42
N SER A 45 1.44 8.93 -3.63
CA SER A 45 1.21 7.50 -3.94
C SER A 45 1.80 7.04 -5.27
N SER A 46 1.94 7.94 -6.24
CA SER A 46 2.50 7.67 -7.56
C SER A 46 4.01 7.88 -7.65
N ARG A 47 4.65 8.39 -6.60
CA ARG A 47 6.10 8.59 -6.60
C ARG A 47 6.79 7.25 -6.39
N HIS A 48 7.82 6.99 -7.20
CA HIS A 48 8.74 5.89 -6.97
C HIS A 48 9.69 6.31 -5.85
N PHE A 49 9.67 5.55 -4.77
CA PHE A 49 10.54 5.82 -3.63
C PHE A 49 11.75 4.91 -3.67
N ASP A 50 12.92 5.46 -3.36
CA ASP A 50 14.13 4.70 -3.19
C ASP A 50 14.03 3.75 -1.98
N ILE A 51 14.73 2.66 -2.07
CA ILE A 51 14.60 1.36 -1.42
C ILE A 51 14.49 1.38 0.12
N ILE A 52 14.99 2.40 0.81
CA ILE A 52 15.21 2.34 2.28
C ILE A 52 13.93 2.62 3.09
N GLU A 53 12.94 3.30 2.52
CA GLU A 53 11.76 3.75 3.26
C GLU A 53 10.47 3.01 2.90
N ASP A 54 10.53 2.03 2.01
CA ASP A 54 9.39 1.34 1.41
C ASP A 54 8.45 0.71 2.43
N GLU A 55 8.98 0.03 3.44
CA GLU A 55 8.16 -0.68 4.42
C GLU A 55 7.27 0.25 5.23
N ARG A 56 7.79 1.39 5.66
CA ARG A 56 7.01 2.39 6.42
C ARG A 56 5.91 3.01 5.56
N TRP A 57 6.22 3.28 4.30
CA TRP A 57 5.25 3.83 3.35
C TRP A 57 4.15 2.83 3.02
N LEU A 58 4.49 1.58 2.76
CA LEU A 58 3.51 0.52 2.49
C LEU A 58 2.55 0.34 3.68
N LYS A 59 3.06 0.32 4.91
CA LYS A 59 2.24 0.24 6.12
C LYS A 59 1.30 1.43 6.28
N ILE A 60 1.79 2.65 6.04
CA ILE A 60 0.93 3.84 6.16
C ILE A 60 -0.14 3.86 5.06
N LYS A 61 0.17 3.42 3.84
CA LYS A 61 -0.80 3.25 2.75
C LYS A 61 -1.88 2.24 3.10
N GLN A 62 -1.52 1.09 3.67
CA GLN A 62 -2.51 0.10 4.15
C GLN A 62 -3.49 0.73 5.15
N ILE A 63 -2.97 1.40 6.17
CA ILE A 63 -3.79 2.04 7.22
C ILE A 63 -4.77 3.05 6.61
N TYR A 64 -4.29 3.93 5.74
CA TYR A 64 -5.11 4.99 5.19
C TYR A 64 -6.05 4.53 4.07
N SER A 65 -5.67 3.51 3.30
CA SER A 65 -6.55 2.87 2.34
C SER A 65 -7.74 2.21 3.05
N LEU A 66 -7.48 1.40 4.09
CA LEU A 66 -8.55 0.81 4.91
C LEU A 66 -9.42 1.87 5.61
N ARG A 67 -8.82 2.93 6.11
CA ARG A 67 -9.57 4.03 6.73
C ARG A 67 -10.51 4.70 5.73
N ALA A 68 -10.01 4.99 4.51
CA ALA A 68 -10.83 5.56 3.45
C ALA A 68 -11.97 4.62 3.07
N LEU A 69 -11.70 3.33 2.93
CA LEU A 69 -12.70 2.32 2.60
C LEU A 69 -13.80 2.22 3.65
N ARG A 70 -13.44 2.18 4.94
CA ARG A 70 -14.39 2.18 6.06
C ARG A 70 -15.23 3.45 6.13
N GLY A 71 -14.69 4.57 5.64
CA GLY A 71 -15.41 5.85 5.52
C GLY A 71 -16.31 5.95 4.28
N GLY A 72 -16.40 4.88 3.45
CA GLY A 72 -17.20 4.88 2.22
C GLY A 72 -16.51 5.55 1.02
N TYR A 73 -15.22 5.86 1.12
CA TYR A 73 -14.46 6.56 0.07
C TYR A 73 -13.64 5.57 -0.77
N ALA A 74 -14.31 4.68 -1.50
CA ALA A 74 -13.67 3.61 -2.27
C ALA A 74 -12.63 4.13 -3.29
N ASN A 75 -12.94 5.21 -4.02
CA ASN A 75 -12.00 5.82 -4.97
C ASN A 75 -10.70 6.26 -4.28
N ARG A 76 -10.80 6.92 -3.13
CA ARG A 76 -9.62 7.35 -2.36
C ARG A 76 -8.83 6.17 -1.81
N ALA A 77 -9.54 5.13 -1.37
CA ALA A 77 -8.92 3.90 -0.88
C ALA A 77 -8.13 3.22 -1.99
N TYR A 78 -8.71 3.12 -3.18
CA TYR A 78 -8.06 2.55 -4.35
C TYR A 78 -6.83 3.36 -4.79
N GLU A 79 -6.93 4.69 -4.88
CA GLU A 79 -5.80 5.55 -5.25
C GLU A 79 -4.59 5.39 -4.31
N ILE A 80 -4.86 5.15 -3.02
CA ILE A 80 -3.79 4.91 -2.04
C ILE A 80 -3.23 3.49 -2.19
N ALA A 81 -4.09 2.48 -2.39
CA ALA A 81 -3.69 1.08 -2.51
C ALA A 81 -2.96 0.80 -3.82
N ASN A 82 -3.45 1.38 -4.93
CA ASN A 82 -2.88 1.20 -6.27
C ASN A 82 -1.51 1.90 -6.38
N THR A 83 -0.51 1.26 -5.85
CA THR A 83 0.85 1.77 -5.81
C THR A 83 1.68 1.11 -6.89
N LYS A 84 2.20 1.90 -7.83
CA LYS A 84 3.23 1.41 -8.75
C LYS A 84 4.52 1.24 -7.95
N TYR A 85 4.98 0.03 -7.86
CA TYR A 85 6.15 -0.34 -7.11
C TYR A 85 7.14 -1.09 -7.98
N ASN A 86 8.38 -0.62 -8.01
CA ASN A 86 9.48 -1.45 -8.47
C ASN A 86 9.93 -2.28 -7.28
N PHE A 87 9.68 -3.57 -7.34
CA PHE A 87 10.05 -4.50 -6.31
C PHE A 87 11.54 -4.41 -6.02
N SER A 88 11.90 -3.84 -4.89
CA SER A 88 13.26 -3.90 -4.38
C SER A 88 13.48 -5.26 -3.71
N ASP A 89 14.72 -5.67 -3.63
CA ASP A 89 15.13 -6.95 -3.02
C ASP A 89 14.85 -7.05 -1.52
N ASN A 90 13.96 -6.20 -0.96
CA ASN A 90 13.61 -6.23 0.44
C ASN A 90 12.43 -7.17 0.72
N PRO A 91 12.68 -8.37 1.26
CA PRO A 91 11.64 -9.35 1.57
C PRO A 91 10.62 -8.87 2.61
N ASN A 92 10.99 -7.89 3.44
CA ASN A 92 10.08 -7.37 4.46
C ASN A 92 8.95 -6.54 3.85
N SER A 93 9.21 -5.88 2.73
CA SER A 93 8.23 -5.06 2.01
C SER A 93 7.26 -5.88 1.18
N LEU A 94 7.62 -7.11 0.81
CA LEU A 94 6.79 -7.95 -0.07
C LEU A 94 5.40 -8.18 0.49
N SER A 95 5.28 -8.57 1.75
CA SER A 95 3.98 -8.87 2.34
C SER A 95 3.06 -7.66 2.39
N ASP A 96 3.63 -6.49 2.68
CA ASP A 96 2.90 -5.24 2.73
C ASP A 96 2.45 -4.81 1.34
N PHE A 97 3.29 -5.05 0.33
CA PHE A 97 2.97 -4.77 -1.06
C PHE A 97 1.91 -5.73 -1.61
N LEU A 98 2.07 -7.03 -1.39
CA LEU A 98 1.06 -8.02 -1.78
C LEU A 98 -0.30 -7.72 -1.14
N TYR A 99 -0.32 -7.24 0.09
CA TYR A 99 -1.55 -6.81 0.73
C TYR A 99 -2.20 -5.62 0.00
N LEU A 100 -1.42 -4.63 -0.43
CA LEU A 100 -1.95 -3.48 -1.18
C LEU A 100 -2.46 -3.87 -2.57
N GLU A 101 -1.77 -4.78 -3.27
CA GLU A 101 -2.25 -5.34 -4.54
C GLU A 101 -3.57 -6.09 -4.36
N TRP A 102 -3.65 -6.94 -3.33
CA TRP A 102 -4.89 -7.61 -3.00
C TRP A 102 -6.01 -6.60 -2.69
N LEU A 103 -5.72 -5.58 -1.87
CA LEU A 103 -6.70 -4.58 -1.48
C LEU A 103 -7.19 -3.76 -2.68
N ALA A 104 -6.30 -3.39 -3.60
CA ALA A 104 -6.67 -2.69 -4.82
C ALA A 104 -7.57 -3.56 -5.71
N GLY A 105 -7.24 -4.84 -5.89
CA GLY A 105 -8.09 -5.79 -6.60
C GLY A 105 -9.45 -6.00 -5.93
N PHE A 106 -9.47 -6.12 -4.60
CA PHE A 106 -10.69 -6.23 -3.83
C PHE A 106 -11.60 -5.00 -4.02
N ILE A 107 -11.03 -3.80 -3.94
CA ILE A 107 -11.81 -2.56 -4.16
C ILE A 107 -12.35 -2.50 -5.58
N ALA A 108 -11.54 -2.86 -6.57
CA ALA A 108 -11.96 -2.89 -7.97
C ALA A 108 -13.15 -3.85 -8.19
N LEU A 109 -13.11 -5.04 -7.57
CA LEU A 109 -14.15 -6.04 -7.71
C LEU A 109 -15.44 -5.66 -6.96
N GLU A 110 -15.33 -5.31 -5.67
CA GLU A 110 -16.48 -5.20 -4.78
C GLU A 110 -17.10 -3.77 -4.76
N PHE A 111 -16.36 -2.75 -5.15
CA PHE A 111 -16.82 -1.36 -5.06
C PHE A 111 -16.92 -0.67 -6.42
N PHE A 112 -16.15 -1.11 -7.42
CA PHE A 112 -16.20 -0.52 -8.76
C PHE A 112 -16.95 -1.40 -9.76
N ASP A 113 -17.25 -2.65 -9.38
CA ASP A 113 -17.81 -3.66 -10.28
C ASP A 113 -16.96 -3.83 -11.57
N ASP A 114 -15.63 -3.76 -11.39
CA ASP A 114 -14.64 -3.88 -12.47
C ASP A 114 -13.80 -5.15 -12.31
N PRO A 115 -14.29 -6.30 -12.77
CA PRO A 115 -13.56 -7.56 -12.67
C PRO A 115 -12.29 -7.60 -13.52
N LYS A 116 -12.20 -6.79 -14.60
CA LYS A 116 -11.00 -6.71 -15.44
C LYS A 116 -9.86 -6.04 -14.69
N LEU A 117 -10.16 -4.92 -14.03
CA LEU A 117 -9.21 -4.20 -13.20
C LEU A 117 -8.78 -5.05 -12.00
N ALA A 118 -9.74 -5.69 -11.34
CA ALA A 118 -9.47 -6.61 -10.23
C ALA A 118 -8.54 -7.76 -10.65
N LYS A 119 -8.82 -8.38 -11.80
CA LYS A 119 -7.99 -9.44 -12.36
C LYS A 119 -6.54 -8.99 -12.57
N THR A 120 -6.33 -7.76 -13.04
CA THR A 120 -4.96 -7.21 -13.22
C THR A 120 -4.20 -7.20 -11.91
N HIS A 121 -4.80 -6.71 -10.82
CA HIS A 121 -4.17 -6.68 -9.51
C HIS A 121 -3.91 -8.09 -8.94
N PHE A 122 -4.86 -9.00 -9.08
CA PHE A 122 -4.68 -10.36 -8.58
C PHE A 122 -3.63 -11.15 -9.38
N LEU A 123 -3.49 -10.89 -10.69
CA LEU A 123 -2.41 -11.45 -11.50
C LEU A 123 -1.05 -10.87 -11.10
N ASN A 124 -0.95 -9.56 -10.85
CA ASN A 124 0.27 -8.94 -10.34
C ASN A 124 0.70 -9.57 -9.01
N PHE A 125 -0.27 -9.72 -8.08
CA PHE A 125 -0.01 -10.41 -6.82
C PHE A 125 0.55 -11.82 -7.04
N PHE A 126 -0.09 -12.61 -7.91
CA PHE A 126 0.32 -13.99 -8.19
C PHE A 126 1.71 -14.07 -8.82
N THR A 127 2.01 -13.19 -9.78
CA THR A 127 3.32 -13.12 -10.45
C THR A 127 4.43 -12.81 -9.44
N LEU A 128 4.24 -11.78 -8.61
CA LEU A 128 5.21 -11.39 -7.58
C LEU A 128 5.43 -12.50 -6.55
N LEU A 129 4.36 -13.19 -6.15
CA LEU A 129 4.47 -14.30 -5.22
C LEU A 129 5.28 -15.46 -5.81
N LYS A 130 5.09 -15.75 -7.11
CA LYS A 130 5.85 -16.77 -7.83
C LYS A 130 7.32 -16.40 -7.94
N GLU A 131 7.64 -15.21 -8.37
CA GLU A 131 9.01 -14.70 -8.47
C GLU A 131 9.71 -14.75 -7.11
N TRP A 132 9.01 -14.38 -6.06
CA TRP A 132 9.54 -14.46 -4.71
C TRP A 132 9.77 -15.92 -4.26
N LYS A 133 8.89 -16.83 -4.59
CA LYS A 133 9.04 -18.27 -4.25
C LYS A 133 10.31 -18.84 -4.92
N GLU A 134 10.55 -18.53 -6.18
CA GLU A 134 11.75 -18.93 -6.90
C GLU A 134 13.02 -18.37 -6.25
N LYS A 135 13.02 -17.08 -5.94
CA LYS A 135 14.14 -16.41 -5.26
C LYS A 135 14.38 -16.94 -3.85
N SER A 136 13.32 -17.22 -3.11
CA SER A 136 13.37 -17.76 -1.74
C SER A 136 13.95 -19.16 -1.70
N ASN A 137 13.61 -20.01 -2.66
CA ASN A 137 14.20 -21.35 -2.78
C ASN A 137 15.72 -21.26 -2.97
N TYR A 138 16.18 -20.37 -3.84
CA TYR A 138 17.59 -20.10 -4.03
C TYR A 138 18.27 -19.60 -2.74
N LEU A 139 17.64 -18.68 -1.99
CA LEU A 139 18.17 -18.15 -0.73
C LEU A 139 18.26 -19.23 0.35
N ASN A 140 17.31 -20.15 0.40
CA ASN A 140 17.32 -21.27 1.32
C ASN A 140 18.45 -22.25 1.00
N GLU A 141 18.71 -22.52 -0.28
CA GLU A 141 19.81 -23.36 -0.73
C GLU A 141 21.19 -22.84 -0.28
N ILE A 142 21.35 -21.53 -0.20
CA ILE A 142 22.57 -20.86 0.28
C ILE A 142 22.57 -20.58 1.81
N GLY A 143 21.61 -21.15 2.55
CA GLY A 143 21.57 -21.09 4.04
C GLY A 143 20.94 -19.82 4.61
N TYR A 144 20.25 -19.03 3.82
CA TYR A 144 19.58 -17.82 4.29
C TYR A 144 18.16 -18.16 4.77
N GLN A 145 18.01 -18.50 6.06
CA GLN A 145 16.68 -18.73 6.63
C GLN A 145 16.04 -17.39 7.05
N LYS A 146 14.96 -17.02 6.43
CA LYS A 146 14.07 -15.94 6.89
C LYS A 146 12.61 -16.43 6.92
N ASN A 147 11.87 -16.02 7.96
CA ASN A 147 10.45 -16.36 8.13
C ASN A 147 9.65 -15.98 6.88
N ILE A 148 9.38 -16.97 6.06
CA ILE A 148 8.62 -16.82 4.84
C ILE A 148 7.14 -16.86 5.23
N ILE A 149 6.37 -15.87 4.80
CA ILE A 149 4.91 -15.97 4.72
C ILE A 149 4.61 -17.34 4.12
N SER A 150 3.64 -18.04 4.68
CA SER A 150 3.18 -19.29 4.06
C SER A 150 2.71 -18.98 2.64
N LEU A 151 3.63 -19.14 1.69
CA LEU A 151 3.42 -18.83 0.27
C LEU A 151 2.28 -19.64 -0.30
N ASP A 152 2.04 -20.82 0.25
CA ASP A 152 0.96 -21.69 -0.17
C ASP A 152 -0.41 -21.15 0.26
N ILE A 153 -0.52 -20.60 1.48
CA ILE A 153 -1.74 -19.94 1.93
C ILE A 153 -2.03 -18.68 1.11
N ALA A 154 -0.99 -17.88 0.81
CA ALA A 154 -1.14 -16.69 -0.01
C ALA A 154 -1.56 -17.05 -1.45
N SER A 155 -0.99 -18.12 -2.02
CA SER A 155 -1.35 -18.64 -3.34
C SER A 155 -2.80 -19.12 -3.39
N ALA A 156 -3.26 -19.86 -2.39
CA ALA A 156 -4.62 -20.34 -2.31
C ALA A 156 -5.63 -19.18 -2.20
N ARG A 157 -5.31 -18.18 -1.38
CA ARG A 157 -6.17 -16.98 -1.23
C ARG A 157 -6.30 -16.21 -2.54
N ILE A 158 -5.20 -15.95 -3.23
CA ILE A 158 -5.26 -15.19 -4.47
C ILE A 158 -5.92 -15.98 -5.59
N GLY A 159 -5.77 -17.31 -5.62
CA GLY A 159 -6.49 -18.19 -6.54
C GLY A 159 -8.00 -18.08 -6.40
N TYR A 160 -8.52 -18.02 -5.17
CA TYR A 160 -9.94 -17.78 -4.90
C TYR A 160 -10.40 -16.42 -5.49
N TRP A 161 -9.67 -15.35 -5.24
CA TRP A 161 -10.03 -14.03 -5.75
C TRP A 161 -9.95 -13.91 -7.27
N LEU A 162 -8.96 -14.56 -7.88
CA LEU A 162 -8.87 -14.67 -9.34
C LEU A 162 -10.10 -15.40 -9.92
N GLY A 163 -10.53 -16.49 -9.30
CA GLY A 163 -11.73 -17.21 -9.72
C GLY A 163 -12.99 -16.35 -9.73
N ARG A 164 -13.07 -15.34 -8.84
CA ARG A 164 -14.21 -14.41 -8.78
C ARG A 164 -14.22 -13.36 -9.89
N THR A 165 -13.14 -13.22 -10.69
CA THR A 165 -13.06 -12.27 -11.80
C THR A 165 -13.49 -12.86 -13.15
N PHE A 166 -13.93 -14.11 -13.16
CA PHE A 166 -14.47 -14.82 -14.32
C PHE A 166 -16.00 -14.99 -14.19
#